data_f74d554889ecbedb95496506c1c9b975
#
_entry.id   f74d554889ecbedb95496506c1c9b975
#
_cell.length_a   1.000
_cell.length_b   1.000
_cell.length_c   1.000
_cell.angle_alpha   90.00
_cell.angle_beta   90.00
_cell.angle_gamma   90.00
#
_symmetry.space_group_name_H-M   'P 1'
#
loop_
_entity.id
_entity.type
_entity.pdbx_description
1 polymer ?
#
loop_
_entity_poly.entity_id
_entity_poly.type
_entity_poly.pdbx_seq_one_letter_code
_entity_poly.pdbx_strand_id
1 'polypeptide(L)'
;WIEEKSLIVGDLHLEKSTSYIDQGNFLPPYDTIDTLERLLNITKELSPNRIIFLGDVFHDNSAFDRLKKKEKQLFKDILKKNVIWVKGNHDNNFKYVNIKTYTSYKLKKFIFSHISDKKNKLEISAHYHPKVTFKFKGTKISKPCFLIDKEKIILPAYGAYTGGLNISSDIYKNVFLNDYQIYALGNTKVLKIEKKF
;
A
#
# COMPACT_ATOMS: atom_id res chain seq x y z
N TRP A 1 -4.79 -10.36 7.45
CA TRP A 1 -6.07 -10.81 7.97
C TRP A 1 -6.01 -12.30 8.25
N ILE A 2 -5.85 -12.64 9.53
CA ILE A 2 -5.51 -14.00 9.96
C ILE A 2 -6.68 -14.97 9.67
N GLU A 3 -7.91 -14.63 10.03
CA GLU A 3 -9.09 -15.50 9.91
C GLU A 3 -9.36 -15.92 8.47
N GLU A 4 -9.05 -15.05 7.50
CA GLU A 4 -9.24 -15.31 6.08
C GLU A 4 -7.93 -15.71 5.38
N LYS A 5 -6.84 -15.87 6.13
CA LYS A 5 -5.50 -16.13 5.60
C LYS A 5 -5.20 -15.25 4.36
N SER A 6 -5.45 -13.95 4.48
CA SER A 6 -5.32 -13.00 3.39
C SER A 6 -4.23 -11.98 3.70
N LEU A 7 -3.27 -11.82 2.79
CA LEU A 7 -2.29 -10.74 2.81
C LEU A 7 -2.87 -9.55 2.05
N ILE A 8 -2.93 -8.38 2.68
CA ILE A 8 -3.50 -7.17 2.09
C ILE A 8 -2.39 -6.14 2.01
N VAL A 9 -2.12 -5.63 0.81
CA VAL A 9 -1.09 -4.61 0.56
C VAL A 9 -1.59 -3.60 -0.46
N GLY A 10 -1.16 -2.35 -0.35
CA GLY A 10 -1.45 -1.30 -1.31
C GLY A 10 -0.24 -0.45 -1.62
N ASP A 11 -0.30 0.33 -2.68
CA ASP A 11 0.68 1.35 -3.02
C ASP A 11 2.10 0.81 -3.11
N LEU A 12 2.32 -0.21 -3.95
CA LEU A 12 3.64 -0.76 -4.20
C LEU A 12 4.48 0.19 -5.04
N HIS A 13 3.84 0.91 -5.97
CA HIS A 13 4.47 1.85 -6.89
C HIS A 13 5.76 1.31 -7.50
N LEU A 14 5.72 0.09 -8.05
CA LEU A 14 6.86 -0.51 -8.74
C LEU A 14 7.34 0.41 -9.87
N GLU A 15 8.66 0.49 -10.08
CA GLU A 15 9.32 1.35 -11.07
C GLU A 15 9.17 2.86 -10.80
N LYS A 16 8.99 3.25 -9.55
CA LYS A 16 8.93 4.66 -9.19
C LYS A 16 10.25 5.37 -9.42
N SER A 17 11.37 4.75 -9.04
CA SER A 17 12.69 5.35 -9.25
C SER A 17 13.00 5.62 -10.72
N THR A 18 12.63 4.68 -11.60
CA THR A 18 12.88 4.80 -13.04
C THR A 18 11.98 5.81 -13.71
N SER A 19 10.78 6.09 -13.18
CA SER A 19 9.89 7.11 -13.72
C SER A 19 10.44 8.55 -13.54
N TYR A 20 11.32 8.76 -12.57
CA TYR A 20 11.94 10.07 -12.34
C TYR A 20 13.18 10.35 -13.21
N ILE A 21 13.73 9.34 -13.88
CA ILE A 21 14.92 9.48 -14.74
C ILE A 21 14.63 10.48 -15.86
N ASP A 22 13.46 10.38 -16.49
CA ASP A 22 13.05 11.28 -17.57
C ASP A 22 12.85 12.73 -17.10
N GLN A 23 12.74 12.93 -15.78
CA GLN A 23 12.61 14.24 -15.14
C GLN A 23 13.95 14.79 -14.62
N GLY A 24 15.07 14.11 -14.93
CA GLY A 24 16.41 14.49 -14.47
C GLY A 24 16.70 14.19 -12.99
N ASN A 25 15.83 13.44 -12.31
CA ASN A 25 16.00 13.05 -10.92
C ASN A 25 16.50 11.60 -10.86
N PHE A 26 17.68 11.38 -10.31
CA PHE A 26 18.26 10.05 -10.18
C PHE A 26 18.00 9.48 -8.78
N LEU A 27 17.09 8.52 -8.70
CA LEU A 27 16.96 7.67 -7.52
C LEU A 27 17.60 6.32 -7.81
N PRO A 28 18.30 5.70 -6.84
CA PRO A 28 18.85 4.36 -7.03
C PRO A 28 17.74 3.36 -7.41
N PRO A 29 17.86 2.59 -8.50
CA PRO A 29 16.77 1.74 -9.02
C PRO A 29 16.67 0.41 -8.26
N TYR A 30 16.48 0.49 -6.93
CA TYR A 30 16.35 -0.68 -6.05
C TYR A 30 14.95 -0.81 -5.45
N ASP A 31 14.08 0.17 -5.65
CA ASP A 31 12.73 0.21 -5.07
C ASP A 31 11.87 -1.00 -5.48
N THR A 32 11.89 -1.34 -6.75
CA THR A 32 11.11 -2.46 -7.29
C THR A 32 11.61 -3.79 -6.75
N ILE A 33 12.91 -4.05 -6.83
CA ILE A 33 13.49 -5.32 -6.37
C ILE A 33 13.29 -5.51 -4.86
N ASP A 34 13.54 -4.47 -4.05
CA ASP A 34 13.35 -4.50 -2.60
C ASP A 34 11.87 -4.77 -2.24
N THR A 35 10.95 -4.07 -2.89
CA THR A 35 9.51 -4.22 -2.66
C THR A 35 9.04 -5.63 -2.97
N LEU A 36 9.46 -6.19 -4.12
CA LEU A 36 9.05 -7.52 -4.55
C LEU A 36 9.68 -8.64 -3.71
N GLU A 37 10.96 -8.52 -3.35
CA GLU A 37 11.64 -9.50 -2.49
C GLU A 37 11.01 -9.54 -1.09
N ARG A 38 10.72 -8.37 -0.48
CA ARG A 38 10.00 -8.29 0.79
C ARG A 38 8.60 -8.91 0.71
N LEU A 39 7.86 -8.60 -0.36
CA LEU A 39 6.51 -9.15 -0.55
C LEU A 39 6.54 -10.66 -0.74
N LEU A 40 7.50 -11.17 -1.50
CA LEU A 40 7.66 -12.62 -1.70
C LEU A 40 8.06 -13.32 -0.41
N ASN A 41 8.96 -12.73 0.39
CA ASN A 41 9.40 -13.30 1.66
C ASN A 41 8.24 -13.40 2.66
N ILE A 42 7.47 -12.31 2.85
CA ILE A 42 6.30 -12.34 3.74
C ILE A 42 5.21 -13.29 3.23
N THR A 43 5.06 -13.42 1.91
CA THR A 43 4.13 -14.38 1.31
C THR A 43 4.56 -15.83 1.57
N LYS A 44 5.86 -16.11 1.56
CA LYS A 44 6.38 -17.45 1.92
C LYS A 44 6.19 -17.73 3.40
N GLU A 45 6.52 -16.76 4.26
CA GLU A 45 6.44 -16.88 5.71
C GLU A 45 5.00 -17.10 6.18
N LEU A 46 4.08 -16.26 5.75
CA LEU A 46 2.68 -16.30 6.17
C LEU A 46 1.82 -17.32 5.41
N SER A 47 2.29 -17.79 4.26
CA SER A 47 1.57 -18.74 3.38
C SER A 47 0.09 -18.37 3.21
N PRO A 48 -0.26 -17.15 2.78
CA PRO A 48 -1.65 -16.74 2.67
C PRO A 48 -2.38 -17.50 1.57
N ASN A 49 -3.70 -17.71 1.77
CA ASN A 49 -4.56 -18.29 0.74
C ASN A 49 -4.78 -17.34 -0.44
N ARG A 50 -4.67 -16.04 -0.20
CA ARG A 50 -4.81 -15.00 -1.23
C ARG A 50 -4.01 -13.75 -0.89
N ILE A 51 -3.70 -12.98 -1.94
CA ILE A 51 -3.11 -11.64 -1.82
C ILE A 51 -4.13 -10.65 -2.37
N ILE A 52 -4.42 -9.59 -1.64
CA ILE A 52 -5.30 -8.50 -2.07
C ILE A 52 -4.44 -7.26 -2.30
N PHE A 53 -4.30 -6.85 -3.55
CA PHE A 53 -3.71 -5.56 -3.90
C PHE A 53 -4.77 -4.47 -3.85
N LEU A 54 -4.50 -3.42 -3.08
CA LEU A 54 -5.37 -2.24 -2.96
C LEU A 54 -4.93 -1.09 -3.87
N GLY A 55 -4.60 -1.41 -5.10
CA GLY A 55 -4.25 -0.44 -6.13
C GLY A 55 -2.81 0.07 -6.09
N ASP A 56 -2.48 0.83 -7.10
CA ASP A 56 -1.18 1.46 -7.33
C ASP A 56 -0.02 0.46 -7.19
N VAL A 57 -0.18 -0.70 -7.84
CA VAL A 57 0.87 -1.72 -7.91
C VAL A 57 2.03 -1.20 -8.75
N PHE A 58 1.76 -0.52 -9.85
CA PHE A 58 2.74 0.14 -10.71
C PHE A 58 2.66 1.65 -10.55
N HIS A 59 3.81 2.32 -10.73
CA HIS A 59 3.86 3.78 -10.57
C HIS A 59 3.23 4.52 -11.75
N ASP A 60 3.30 3.94 -12.94
CA ASP A 60 2.70 4.47 -14.17
C ASP A 60 2.40 3.35 -15.17
N ASN A 61 1.74 3.70 -16.27
CA ASN A 61 1.31 2.73 -17.29
C ASN A 61 2.46 2.02 -18.02
N SER A 62 3.66 2.60 -18.05
CA SER A 62 4.86 2.03 -18.72
C SER A 62 5.76 1.27 -17.74
N ALA A 63 5.46 1.27 -16.46
CA ALA A 63 6.30 0.68 -15.41
C ALA A 63 6.58 -0.81 -15.66
N PHE A 64 5.60 -1.57 -16.13
CA PHE A 64 5.79 -3.00 -16.40
C PHE A 64 6.85 -3.27 -17.49
N ASP A 65 6.94 -2.41 -18.50
CA ASP A 65 7.90 -2.56 -19.59
C ASP A 65 9.32 -2.32 -19.11
N ARG A 66 9.50 -1.41 -18.14
CA ARG A 66 10.78 -1.08 -17.52
C ARG A 66 11.31 -2.16 -16.56
N LEU A 67 10.45 -3.06 -16.06
CA LEU A 67 10.86 -4.15 -15.18
C LEU A 67 11.98 -4.98 -15.82
N LYS A 68 13.03 -5.21 -15.07
CA LYS A 68 14.12 -6.14 -15.45
C LYS A 68 13.66 -7.59 -15.40
N LYS A 69 14.41 -8.48 -16.03
CA LYS A 69 14.09 -9.92 -16.10
C LYS A 69 13.86 -10.54 -14.71
N LYS A 70 14.70 -10.22 -13.72
CA LYS A 70 14.56 -10.71 -12.33
C LYS A 70 13.28 -10.21 -11.69
N GLU A 71 12.97 -8.93 -11.84
CA GLU A 71 11.77 -8.29 -11.28
C GLU A 71 10.49 -8.87 -11.89
N LYS A 72 10.48 -9.04 -13.21
CA LYS A 72 9.37 -9.73 -13.92
C LYS A 72 9.17 -11.15 -13.39
N GLN A 73 10.25 -11.87 -13.09
CA GLN A 73 10.14 -13.22 -12.55
C GLN A 73 9.57 -13.22 -11.12
N LEU A 74 10.07 -12.34 -10.24
CA LEU A 74 9.55 -12.20 -8.86
C LEU A 74 8.07 -11.81 -8.86
N PHE A 75 7.68 -10.87 -9.72
CA PHE A 75 6.29 -10.46 -9.85
C PHE A 75 5.40 -11.62 -10.33
N LYS A 76 5.84 -12.39 -11.34
CA LYS A 76 5.15 -13.60 -11.78
C LYS A 76 5.01 -14.64 -10.67
N ASP A 77 6.01 -14.81 -9.82
CA ASP A 77 5.96 -15.76 -8.71
C ASP A 77 4.93 -15.34 -7.65
N ILE A 78 4.78 -14.04 -7.40
CA ILE A 78 3.70 -13.50 -6.56
C ILE A 78 2.33 -13.79 -7.20
N LEU A 79 2.21 -13.59 -8.51
CA LEU A 79 0.96 -13.80 -9.25
C LEU A 79 0.53 -15.28 -9.37
N LYS A 80 1.38 -16.24 -9.07
CA LYS A 80 0.99 -17.66 -8.94
C LYS A 80 0.07 -17.92 -7.75
N LYS A 81 -0.02 -16.99 -6.80
CA LYS A 81 -0.99 -17.02 -5.71
C LYS A 81 -2.36 -16.56 -6.20
N ASN A 82 -3.39 -16.87 -5.42
CA ASN A 82 -4.72 -16.32 -5.68
C ASN A 82 -4.70 -14.80 -5.43
N VAL A 83 -4.57 -14.01 -6.49
CA VAL A 83 -4.48 -12.55 -6.42
C VAL A 83 -5.82 -11.91 -6.73
N ILE A 84 -6.27 -11.04 -5.84
CA ILE A 84 -7.38 -10.11 -6.04
C ILE A 84 -6.76 -8.73 -6.22
N TRP A 85 -7.02 -8.08 -7.36
CA TRP A 85 -6.45 -6.79 -7.68
C TRP A 85 -7.53 -5.72 -7.75
N VAL A 86 -7.56 -4.85 -6.76
CA VAL A 86 -8.34 -3.61 -6.81
C VAL A 86 -7.49 -2.57 -7.53
N LYS A 87 -8.06 -1.88 -8.52
CA LYS A 87 -7.36 -0.86 -9.30
C LYS A 87 -7.09 0.39 -8.48
N GLY A 88 -5.89 0.94 -8.64
CA GLY A 88 -5.55 2.29 -8.21
C GLY A 88 -5.63 3.30 -9.35
N ASN A 89 -5.35 4.55 -9.05
CA ASN A 89 -5.36 5.61 -10.05
C ASN A 89 -4.14 5.59 -10.99
N HIS A 90 -3.04 4.96 -10.59
CA HIS A 90 -1.83 4.79 -11.39
C HIS A 90 -1.87 3.57 -12.31
N ASP A 91 -2.67 2.56 -12.01
CA ASP A 91 -2.74 1.29 -12.76
C ASP A 91 -4.08 1.06 -13.47
N ASN A 92 -4.84 2.13 -13.74
CA ASN A 92 -6.15 2.07 -14.40
C ASN A 92 -6.13 1.41 -15.80
N ASN A 93 -5.06 1.60 -16.56
CA ASN A 93 -4.91 1.10 -17.92
C ASN A 93 -3.98 -0.12 -18.02
N PHE A 94 -3.68 -0.77 -16.92
CA PHE A 94 -2.77 -1.89 -16.88
C PHE A 94 -3.34 -3.11 -17.63
N LYS A 95 -2.65 -3.54 -18.72
CA LYS A 95 -3.12 -4.60 -19.63
C LYS A 95 -2.18 -5.82 -19.70
N TYR A 96 -1.05 -5.81 -19.01
CA TYR A 96 0.02 -6.78 -19.25
C TYR A 96 -0.13 -8.12 -18.54
N VAL A 97 -1.13 -8.28 -17.72
CA VAL A 97 -1.36 -9.53 -16.99
C VAL A 97 -2.83 -9.91 -17.12
N ASN A 98 -3.08 -11.15 -17.49
CA ASN A 98 -4.44 -11.66 -17.63
C ASN A 98 -5.08 -11.94 -16.25
N ILE A 99 -5.12 -10.90 -15.40
CA ILE A 99 -5.71 -10.93 -14.07
C ILE A 99 -6.95 -10.06 -14.05
N LYS A 100 -8.03 -10.62 -13.50
CA LYS A 100 -9.25 -9.85 -13.28
C LYS A 100 -9.00 -8.76 -12.25
N THR A 101 -9.30 -7.52 -12.63
CA THR A 101 -9.20 -6.35 -11.76
C THR A 101 -10.58 -5.84 -11.38
N TYR A 102 -10.66 -5.17 -10.24
CA TYR A 102 -11.89 -4.65 -9.66
C TYR A 102 -11.74 -3.16 -9.34
N THR A 103 -12.80 -2.38 -9.43
CA THR A 103 -12.84 -1.01 -8.88
C THR A 103 -12.96 -1.02 -7.36
N SER A 104 -13.71 -1.99 -6.84
CA SER A 104 -13.76 -2.36 -5.44
C SER A 104 -14.07 -3.84 -5.33
N TYR A 105 -13.71 -4.47 -4.22
CA TYR A 105 -13.93 -5.89 -3.99
C TYR A 105 -14.56 -6.11 -2.62
N LYS A 106 -15.60 -6.94 -2.56
CA LYS A 106 -16.25 -7.29 -1.29
C LYS A 106 -15.88 -8.71 -0.88
N LEU A 107 -15.37 -8.86 0.34
CA LEU A 107 -15.10 -10.16 0.94
C LEU A 107 -15.68 -10.18 2.36
N LYS A 108 -16.58 -11.13 2.61
CA LYS A 108 -17.37 -11.15 3.86
C LYS A 108 -18.09 -9.80 4.04
N LYS A 109 -17.89 -9.16 5.19
CA LYS A 109 -18.49 -7.86 5.53
C LYS A 109 -17.64 -6.66 5.10
N PHE A 110 -16.38 -6.89 4.65
CA PHE A 110 -15.45 -5.82 4.32
C PHE A 110 -15.48 -5.46 2.84
N ILE A 111 -15.32 -4.17 2.57
CA ILE A 111 -15.13 -3.60 1.24
C ILE A 111 -13.66 -3.23 1.11
N PHE A 112 -13.05 -3.63 0.01
CA PHE A 112 -11.67 -3.33 -0.36
C PHE A 112 -11.69 -2.35 -1.52
N SER A 113 -11.11 -1.19 -1.34
CA SER A 113 -11.02 -0.13 -2.34
C SER A 113 -9.62 0.50 -2.32
N HIS A 114 -9.23 1.15 -3.40
CA HIS A 114 -8.00 1.93 -3.39
C HIS A 114 -8.20 3.25 -2.63
N ILE A 115 -9.16 4.04 -3.08
CA ILE A 115 -9.54 5.30 -2.44
C ILE A 115 -10.77 5.06 -1.56
N SER A 116 -10.72 5.52 -0.31
CA SER A 116 -11.83 5.38 0.61
C SER A 116 -13.03 6.23 0.20
N ASP A 117 -14.23 5.65 0.23
CA ASP A 117 -15.50 6.36 0.06
C ASP A 117 -16.16 6.56 1.43
N LYS A 118 -16.57 7.81 1.72
CA LYS A 118 -17.28 8.16 2.97
C LYS A 118 -18.53 7.31 3.23
N LYS A 119 -19.20 6.87 2.16
CA LYS A 119 -20.44 6.10 2.26
C LYS A 119 -20.21 4.64 2.66
N ASN A 120 -19.01 4.13 2.44
CA ASN A 120 -18.68 2.75 2.73
C ASN A 120 -18.45 2.56 4.23
N LYS A 121 -19.05 1.50 4.76
CA LYS A 121 -18.78 0.98 6.11
C LYS A 121 -17.95 -0.28 6.01
N LEU A 122 -17.12 -0.54 7.04
CA LEU A 122 -16.21 -1.69 7.09
C LEU A 122 -15.28 -1.74 5.86
N GLU A 123 -14.66 -0.61 5.56
CA GLU A 123 -13.80 -0.44 4.40
C GLU A 123 -12.31 -0.54 4.76
N ILE A 124 -11.56 -1.23 3.90
CA ILE A 124 -10.09 -1.28 3.95
C ILE A 124 -9.56 -0.65 2.67
N SER A 125 -8.78 0.41 2.81
CA SER A 125 -8.28 1.20 1.67
C SER A 125 -6.79 1.55 1.80
N ALA A 126 -6.25 2.14 0.74
CA ALA A 126 -4.86 2.57 0.61
C ALA A 126 -4.77 4.03 0.13
N HIS A 127 -3.96 4.36 -0.87
CA HIS A 127 -3.86 5.64 -1.59
C HIS A 127 -3.27 6.82 -0.80
N TYR A 128 -3.67 7.01 0.43
CA TYR A 128 -3.30 8.22 1.21
C TYR A 128 -1.89 8.16 1.80
N HIS A 129 -1.27 6.99 1.82
CA HIS A 129 0.07 6.74 2.36
C HIS A 129 0.30 7.41 3.73
N PRO A 130 -0.52 7.16 4.75
CA PRO A 130 -0.47 7.91 6.00
C PRO A 130 0.88 7.79 6.70
N LYS A 131 1.39 8.94 7.15
CA LYS A 131 2.60 9.06 7.98
C LYS A 131 2.34 9.88 9.21
N VAL A 132 2.79 9.38 10.35
CA VAL A 132 2.82 10.13 11.61
C VAL A 132 4.22 10.70 11.82
N THR A 133 4.28 11.97 12.25
CA THR A 133 5.52 12.64 12.58
C THR A 133 5.49 13.04 14.04
N PHE A 134 6.52 12.67 14.79
CA PHE A 134 6.67 13.00 16.20
C PHE A 134 8.13 13.36 16.51
N LYS A 135 8.35 14.05 17.64
CA LYS A 135 9.69 14.32 18.16
C LYS A 135 10.08 13.27 19.19
N PHE A 136 11.26 12.68 19.03
CA PHE A 136 11.86 11.78 20.00
C PHE A 136 13.29 12.20 20.27
N LYS A 137 13.61 12.48 21.52
CA LYS A 137 14.94 12.99 21.96
C LYS A 137 15.43 14.14 21.09
N GLY A 138 14.57 15.13 20.81
CA GLY A 138 14.90 16.29 19.99
C GLY A 138 14.86 16.06 18.46
N THR A 139 14.89 14.83 18.01
CA THR A 139 14.89 14.49 16.57
C THR A 139 13.47 14.32 16.05
N LYS A 140 13.18 14.88 14.88
CA LYS A 140 11.91 14.71 14.16
C LYS A 140 11.93 13.37 13.43
N ILE A 141 11.04 12.46 13.81
CA ILE A 141 10.90 11.13 13.21
C ILE A 141 9.57 11.07 12.48
N SER A 142 9.58 10.58 11.23
CA SER A 142 8.38 10.29 10.46
C SER A 142 8.32 8.79 10.14
N LYS A 143 7.17 8.17 10.41
CA LYS A 143 6.95 6.74 10.18
C LYS A 143 5.64 6.50 9.44
N PRO A 144 5.58 5.55 8.49
CA PRO A 144 4.33 5.08 7.92
C PRO A 144 3.42 4.56 9.04
N CYS A 145 2.11 4.68 8.89
CA CYS A 145 1.18 4.24 9.91
C CYS A 145 -0.13 3.74 9.32
N PHE A 146 -0.80 2.85 10.03
CA PHE A 146 -2.21 2.56 9.78
C PHE A 146 -3.07 3.62 10.48
N LEU A 147 -4.18 3.98 9.86
CA LEU A 147 -5.25 4.74 10.49
C LEU A 147 -6.48 3.85 10.58
N ILE A 148 -7.05 3.73 11.77
CA ILE A 148 -8.11 2.75 12.05
C ILE A 148 -9.19 3.39 12.91
N ASP A 149 -10.43 3.33 12.45
CA ASP A 149 -11.60 3.60 13.27
C ASP A 149 -12.56 2.38 13.32
N LYS A 150 -13.80 2.57 13.73
CA LYS A 150 -14.80 1.48 13.82
C LYS A 150 -15.25 0.96 12.45
N GLU A 151 -15.11 1.76 11.40
CA GLU A 151 -15.67 1.49 10.07
C GLU A 151 -14.59 1.41 8.98
N LYS A 152 -13.38 1.94 9.23
CA LYS A 152 -12.34 2.10 8.20
C LYS A 152 -10.96 1.72 8.68
N ILE A 153 -10.19 1.17 7.75
CA ILE A 153 -8.74 0.96 7.88
C ILE A 153 -8.09 1.58 6.65
N ILE A 154 -7.15 2.51 6.86
CA ILE A 154 -6.27 3.00 5.79
C ILE A 154 -4.89 2.43 6.00
N LEU A 155 -4.38 1.74 4.97
CA LEU A 155 -3.05 1.14 5.00
C LEU A 155 -1.97 2.19 4.70
N PRO A 156 -0.79 2.05 5.30
CA PRO A 156 0.41 2.72 4.80
C PRO A 156 0.83 2.14 3.45
N ALA A 157 1.52 2.92 2.64
CA ALA A 157 2.11 2.43 1.41
C ALA A 157 3.15 1.34 1.69
N TYR A 158 3.16 0.29 0.87
CA TYR A 158 4.08 -0.83 0.99
C TYR A 158 5.40 -0.60 0.24
N GLY A 159 5.37 0.13 -0.86
CA GLY A 159 6.53 0.38 -1.72
C GLY A 159 7.69 1.11 -1.05
N ALA A 160 8.92 0.79 -1.44
CA ALA A 160 10.14 1.29 -0.80
C ALA A 160 10.30 2.82 -0.86
N TYR A 161 10.02 3.43 -2.01
CA TYR A 161 10.19 4.88 -2.23
C TYR A 161 8.88 5.65 -2.21
N THR A 162 7.83 5.10 -1.62
CA THR A 162 6.57 5.81 -1.52
C THR A 162 6.66 6.94 -0.51
N GLY A 163 6.28 8.13 -0.96
CA GLY A 163 6.06 9.28 -0.09
C GLY A 163 4.96 9.01 0.94
N GLY A 164 4.50 10.03 1.63
CA GLY A 164 3.38 9.85 2.53
C GLY A 164 2.82 11.17 3.01
N LEU A 165 1.51 11.18 3.24
CA LEU A 165 0.76 12.32 3.73
C LEU A 165 0.75 12.31 5.25
N ASN A 166 1.12 13.43 5.86
CA ASN A 166 1.08 13.54 7.32
C ASN A 166 -0.36 13.45 7.83
N ILE A 167 -0.55 12.76 8.95
CA ILE A 167 -1.86 12.60 9.59
C ILE A 167 -2.53 13.92 10.00
N SER A 168 -1.78 15.02 10.07
CA SER A 168 -2.32 16.37 10.29
C SER A 168 -3.05 16.96 9.08
N SER A 169 -2.99 16.32 7.93
CA SER A 169 -3.68 16.77 6.71
C SER A 169 -5.19 16.71 6.86
N ASP A 170 -5.88 17.76 6.41
CA ASP A 170 -7.35 17.83 6.45
C ASP A 170 -8.05 16.76 5.61
N ILE A 171 -7.34 16.12 4.71
CA ILE A 171 -7.88 15.01 3.90
C ILE A 171 -8.43 13.89 4.78
N TYR A 172 -7.78 13.61 5.91
CA TYR A 172 -8.24 12.55 6.82
C TYR A 172 -9.53 12.91 7.55
N LYS A 173 -9.80 14.20 7.79
CA LYS A 173 -11.11 14.69 8.29
C LYS A 173 -12.24 14.43 7.28
N ASN A 174 -11.88 14.34 6.00
CA ASN A 174 -12.83 14.02 4.95
C ASN A 174 -13.06 12.51 4.77
N VAL A 175 -12.14 11.67 5.19
CA VAL A 175 -12.24 10.21 5.09
C VAL A 175 -12.89 9.59 6.32
N PHE A 176 -12.48 10.02 7.52
CA PHE A 176 -12.99 9.53 8.77
C PHE A 176 -14.13 10.44 9.27
N LEU A 177 -15.26 9.83 9.63
CA LEU A 177 -16.37 10.53 10.28
C LEU A 177 -16.17 10.65 11.80
N ASN A 178 -15.34 9.79 12.36
CA ASN A 178 -15.03 9.69 13.78
C ASN A 178 -13.52 9.81 14.01
N ASP A 179 -13.14 9.92 15.27
CA ASP A 179 -11.74 9.80 15.66
C ASP A 179 -11.18 8.44 15.29
N TYR A 180 -9.97 8.46 14.76
CA TYR A 180 -9.23 7.27 14.37
C TYR A 180 -7.99 7.05 15.25
N GLN A 181 -7.61 5.81 15.41
CA GLN A 181 -6.38 5.38 16.08
C GLN A 181 -5.24 5.34 15.07
N ILE A 182 -4.03 5.61 15.55
CA ILE A 182 -2.81 5.65 14.74
C ILE A 182 -1.89 4.52 15.19
N TYR A 183 -1.47 3.68 14.25
CA TYR A 183 -0.53 2.60 14.50
C TYR A 183 0.70 2.78 13.62
N ALA A 184 1.77 3.34 14.19
CA ALA A 184 3.02 3.61 13.50
C ALA A 184 3.84 2.33 13.29
N LEU A 185 4.45 2.21 12.11
CA LEU A 185 5.35 1.11 11.79
C LEU A 185 6.76 1.42 12.30
N GLY A 186 7.18 0.73 13.34
CA GLY A 186 8.57 0.67 13.75
C GLY A 186 9.34 -0.39 12.96
N ASN A 187 10.63 -0.55 13.26
CA ASN A 187 11.46 -1.54 12.55
C ASN A 187 11.06 -2.99 12.90
N THR A 188 10.63 -3.23 14.14
CA THR A 188 10.29 -4.57 14.65
C THR A 188 8.92 -4.66 15.30
N LYS A 189 8.26 -3.53 15.53
CA LYS A 189 6.99 -3.45 16.26
C LYS A 189 6.06 -2.42 15.62
N VAL A 190 4.77 -2.68 15.74
CA VAL A 190 3.73 -1.67 15.47
C VAL A 190 3.41 -0.97 16.80
N LEU A 191 3.44 0.36 16.79
CA LEU A 191 3.26 1.17 17.99
C LEU A 191 1.98 2.00 17.88
N LYS A 192 1.08 1.85 18.84
CA LYS A 192 -0.06 2.76 18.94
C LYS A 192 0.43 4.13 19.41
N ILE A 193 0.07 5.16 18.64
CA ILE A 193 0.41 6.55 18.94
C ILE A 193 -0.84 7.25 19.51
N GLU A 194 -0.70 7.79 20.72
CA GLU A 194 -1.74 8.63 21.30
C GLU A 194 -1.71 10.01 20.66
N LYS A 195 -2.86 10.50 20.17
CA LYS A 195 -3.02 11.88 19.75
C LYS A 195 -2.93 12.74 21.01
N LYS A 196 -1.83 13.41 21.22
CA LYS A 196 -1.79 14.56 22.14
C LYS A 196 -2.19 15.78 21.32
N PHE A 197 -3.41 16.24 21.50
CA PHE A 197 -3.91 17.53 21.01
C PHE A 197 -3.33 18.67 21.85
#